data_ee631b3f172586f98c3fd056b6e42c47
#
_entry.id   ee631b3f172586f98c3fd056b6e42c47
#
_cell.length_a   1.000
_cell.length_b   1.000
_cell.length_c   1.000
_cell.angle_alpha   90.00
_cell.angle_beta   90.00
_cell.angle_gamma   90.00
#
_symmetry.space_group_name_H-M   'P 1'
#
loop_
_entity.id
_entity.type
_entity.pdbx_description
1 polymer ?
#
loop_
_entity_poly.entity_id
_entity_poly.type
_entity_poly.pdbx_seq_one_letter_code
_entity_poly.pdbx_strand_id
1 'polypeptide(L)'
;MLAETNGIAEGTTVLRTQEASGGGRTIAGALDLPRGELAAQGTLTHAGTAYQFTSFPVSAYPSGRPLREYLLRSVRSLTPLCGAGAEATTVNTLSHIARLIYEGEAGARTRPLIQRVQGSQALLGAVARREPQATRAAIATLLNHHIVRLRVSVGGRLLSDVGGPYVLAPVSAPLRVGGRTIGTATLSIQDDEGYKRLAARLAGLDVLMYMGQRLVKSTIGFAPGAVPTSGPFSYRGKSYRAYTFDGRAFPSGPLRITVLIPIPYS
;
A
#
# COMPACT_ATOMS: atom_id res chain seq x y z
N MET A 1 5.55 -7.58 5.76
CA MET A 1 5.47 -6.30 5.02
C MET A 1 6.75 -5.48 5.15
N LEU A 2 7.25 -5.13 6.36
CA LEU A 2 8.57 -4.45 6.46
C LEU A 2 9.70 -5.28 5.84
N ALA A 3 9.69 -6.60 6.02
CA ALA A 3 10.69 -7.48 5.41
C ALA A 3 10.57 -7.55 3.87
N GLU A 4 9.37 -7.41 3.33
CA GLU A 4 9.13 -7.39 1.88
C GLU A 4 9.60 -6.08 1.25
N THR A 5 9.39 -4.93 1.91
CA THR A 5 9.88 -3.64 1.42
C THR A 5 11.40 -3.51 1.52
N ASN A 6 12.02 -4.13 2.53
CA ASN A 6 13.48 -4.11 2.69
C ASN A 6 14.26 -5.00 1.70
N GLY A 7 13.59 -5.89 1.00
CA GLY A 7 14.18 -6.68 -0.09
C GLY A 7 14.16 -5.97 -1.44
N ILE A 8 13.52 -4.80 -1.55
CA ILE A 8 13.43 -4.08 -2.82
C ILE A 8 14.75 -3.37 -3.06
N ALA A 9 15.49 -3.89 -4.02
CA ALA A 9 16.65 -3.23 -4.60
C ALA A 9 16.24 -2.74 -6.00
N GLU A 10 16.08 -1.44 -6.18
CA GLU A 10 16.01 -0.85 -7.51
C GLU A 10 17.44 -0.41 -7.91
N GLY A 11 18.06 -1.17 -8.76
CA GLY A 11 19.45 -0.92 -9.18
C GLY A 11 20.42 -0.96 -7.99
N THR A 12 20.91 0.22 -7.55
CA THR A 12 21.87 0.36 -6.45
C THR A 12 21.30 0.88 -5.14
N THR A 13 19.98 1.00 -5.03
CA THR A 13 19.30 1.50 -3.83
C THR A 13 18.82 0.35 -2.95
N VAL A 14 19.15 0.39 -1.67
CA VAL A 14 18.77 -0.62 -0.68
C VAL A 14 18.01 0.06 0.46
N LEU A 15 16.90 -0.54 0.87
CA LEU A 15 16.15 -0.12 2.03
C LEU A 15 16.64 -0.78 3.31
N ARG A 16 16.58 -0.06 4.41
CA ARG A 16 16.99 -0.52 5.71
C ARG A 16 16.13 0.10 6.81
N THR A 17 15.57 -0.72 7.69
CA THR A 17 14.77 -0.29 8.83
C THR A 17 15.54 -0.42 10.12
N GLN A 18 15.57 0.64 10.92
CA GLN A 18 16.14 0.64 12.27
C GLN A 18 15.13 1.13 13.31
N GLU A 19 15.35 0.76 14.60
CA GLU A 19 14.65 1.38 15.71
C GLU A 19 15.06 2.85 15.81
N ALA A 20 14.09 3.76 15.95
CA ALA A 20 14.33 5.20 16.09
C ALA A 20 14.87 5.57 17.48
N SER A 21 14.77 4.65 18.45
CA SER A 21 15.27 4.80 19.82
C SER A 21 15.92 3.50 20.28
N GLY A 22 16.79 3.57 21.27
CA GLY A 22 17.38 2.36 21.86
C GLY A 22 18.59 1.80 21.12
N GLY A 23 19.44 2.68 20.56
CA GLY A 23 20.74 2.31 20.00
C GLY A 23 20.70 1.91 18.52
N GLY A 24 19.64 2.23 17.80
CA GLY A 24 19.59 2.08 16.34
C GLY A 24 19.70 0.64 15.85
N ARG A 25 19.06 -0.31 16.55
CA ARG A 25 19.10 -1.72 16.15
C ARG A 25 18.43 -1.92 14.79
N THR A 26 19.12 -2.55 13.83
CA THR A 26 18.56 -2.94 12.56
C THR A 26 17.48 -4.04 12.77
N ILE A 27 16.27 -3.80 12.26
CA ILE A 27 15.15 -4.73 12.36
C ILE A 27 15.03 -5.56 11.08
N ALA A 28 15.23 -4.92 9.95
CA ALA A 28 15.08 -5.56 8.65
C ALA A 28 15.98 -4.90 7.59
N GLY A 29 16.36 -5.65 6.56
CA GLY A 29 17.13 -5.18 5.41
C GLY A 29 18.31 -6.08 5.05
N ALA A 30 18.96 -5.80 3.91
CA ALA A 30 20.06 -6.60 3.37
C ALA A 30 21.45 -6.24 3.92
N LEU A 31 21.60 -5.08 4.59
CA LEU A 31 22.85 -4.62 5.19
C LEU A 31 22.67 -4.42 6.69
N ASP A 32 23.63 -4.82 7.50
CA ASP A 32 23.71 -4.42 8.89
C ASP A 32 24.35 -3.04 8.96
N LEU A 33 23.56 -2.05 9.34
CA LEU A 33 24.08 -0.70 9.60
C LEU A 33 24.85 -0.68 10.91
N PRO A 34 25.82 0.23 11.07
CA PRO A 34 26.49 0.44 12.35
C PRO A 34 25.48 0.61 13.48
N ARG A 35 25.78 0.05 14.66
CA ARG A 35 25.02 0.33 15.87
C ARG A 35 25.23 1.77 16.26
N GLY A 36 24.16 2.45 16.62
CA GLY A 36 24.18 3.85 17.01
C GLY A 36 23.19 4.68 16.20
N GLU A 37 23.00 5.91 16.63
CA GLU A 37 22.13 6.85 15.97
C GLU A 37 22.83 7.42 14.73
N LEU A 38 22.34 7.08 13.56
CA LEU A 38 22.82 7.69 12.32
C LEU A 38 22.09 9.00 12.09
N ALA A 39 22.80 9.95 11.49
CA ALA A 39 22.19 11.21 11.04
C ALA A 39 21.01 10.96 10.09
N ALA A 40 20.20 11.98 9.83
CA ALA A 40 19.09 11.87 8.89
C ALA A 40 19.58 11.60 7.45
N GLN A 41 20.77 12.03 7.13
CA GLN A 41 21.46 11.81 5.85
C GLN A 41 22.97 11.83 6.02
N GLY A 42 23.71 11.22 5.10
CA GLY A 42 25.17 11.20 5.15
C GLY A 42 25.80 10.16 4.25
N THR A 43 27.03 9.79 4.61
CA THR A 43 27.78 8.70 3.96
C THR A 43 28.22 7.69 5.02
N LEU A 44 28.27 6.42 4.61
CA LEU A 44 28.84 5.36 5.41
C LEU A 44 29.59 4.36 4.53
N THR A 45 30.54 3.63 5.12
CA THR A 45 31.21 2.52 4.44
C THR A 45 30.80 1.21 5.12
N HIS A 46 30.36 0.25 4.32
CA HIS A 46 30.00 -1.09 4.77
C HIS A 46 30.62 -2.14 3.84
N ALA A 47 31.34 -3.10 4.42
CA ALA A 47 32.05 -4.16 3.67
C ALA A 47 32.88 -3.61 2.48
N GLY A 48 33.60 -2.52 2.70
CA GLY A 48 34.45 -1.89 1.67
C GLY A 48 33.69 -1.10 0.61
N THR A 49 32.37 -1.04 0.67
CA THR A 49 31.55 -0.24 -0.28
C THR A 49 31.10 1.04 0.43
N ALA A 50 31.36 2.17 -0.20
CA ALA A 50 30.85 3.46 0.27
C ALA A 50 29.39 3.64 -0.17
N TYR A 51 28.55 4.08 0.74
CA TYR A 51 27.14 4.39 0.51
C TYR A 51 26.85 5.82 0.91
N GLN A 52 26.03 6.47 0.13
CA GLN A 52 25.29 7.65 0.55
C GLN A 52 23.93 7.18 1.08
N PHE A 53 23.42 7.84 2.10
CA PHE A 53 22.11 7.52 2.66
C PHE A 53 21.30 8.76 3.01
N THR A 54 19.99 8.58 2.97
CA THR A 54 18.99 9.48 3.55
C THR A 54 17.99 8.64 4.32
N SER A 55 17.27 9.26 5.25
CA SER A 55 16.31 8.53 6.07
C SER A 55 15.04 9.32 6.34
N PHE A 56 13.98 8.61 6.67
CA PHE A 56 12.69 9.18 7.05
C PHE A 56 12.05 8.36 8.18
N PRO A 57 11.24 9.00 9.04
CA PRO A 57 10.56 8.29 10.12
C PRO A 57 9.41 7.45 9.59
N VAL A 58 9.22 6.27 10.18
CA VAL A 58 8.09 5.36 9.93
C VAL A 58 7.60 4.79 11.26
N SER A 59 6.52 4.05 11.25
CA SER A 59 6.01 3.35 12.43
C SER A 59 5.76 1.88 12.16
N ALA A 60 6.15 1.02 13.10
CA ALA A 60 5.87 -0.40 13.02
C ALA A 60 4.36 -0.68 13.15
N TYR A 61 3.82 -1.49 12.26
CA TYR A 61 2.45 -1.97 12.34
C TYR A 61 2.40 -3.39 12.95
N PRO A 62 1.48 -3.69 13.85
CA PRO A 62 0.42 -2.84 14.44
C PRO A 62 0.87 -2.02 15.67
N SER A 63 2.10 -2.20 16.16
CA SER A 63 2.55 -1.69 17.47
C SER A 63 2.67 -0.16 17.54
N GLY A 64 2.80 0.52 16.41
CA GLY A 64 3.06 1.95 16.37
C GLY A 64 4.47 2.35 16.82
N ARG A 65 5.39 1.38 17.05
CA ARG A 65 6.77 1.70 17.48
C ARG A 65 7.44 2.64 16.48
N PRO A 66 8.11 3.68 16.95
CA PRO A 66 8.86 4.57 16.08
C PRO A 66 10.05 3.83 15.47
N LEU A 67 10.12 3.87 14.15
CA LEU A 67 11.18 3.30 13.34
C LEU A 67 11.74 4.38 12.42
N ARG A 68 12.93 4.13 11.88
CA ARG A 68 13.54 4.95 10.85
C ARG A 68 13.93 4.05 9.68
N GLU A 69 13.45 4.42 8.51
CA GLU A 69 13.80 3.77 7.26
C GLU A 69 14.96 4.52 6.62
N TYR A 70 15.99 3.79 6.18
CA TYR A 70 17.17 4.32 5.51
C TYR A 70 17.18 3.86 4.06
N LEU A 71 17.38 4.81 3.14
CA LEU A 71 17.69 4.57 1.75
C LEU A 71 19.20 4.66 1.56
N LEU A 72 19.83 3.55 1.19
CA LEU A 72 21.27 3.51 0.94
C LEU A 72 21.52 3.29 -0.54
N ARG A 73 22.44 4.07 -1.10
CA ARG A 73 22.88 3.96 -2.48
C ARG A 73 24.41 3.89 -2.54
N SER A 74 24.95 2.91 -3.27
CA SER A 74 26.39 2.83 -3.42
C SER A 74 26.96 4.04 -4.19
N VAL A 75 28.12 4.55 -3.77
CA VAL A 75 28.75 5.74 -4.37
C VAL A 75 29.18 5.51 -5.81
N ARG A 76 29.17 4.27 -6.30
CA ARG A 76 29.38 3.98 -7.73
C ARG A 76 28.25 4.49 -8.62
N SER A 77 27.10 4.83 -8.04
CA SER A 77 26.00 5.46 -8.73
C SER A 77 26.19 6.98 -8.78
N LEU A 78 26.18 7.55 -9.97
CA LEU A 78 26.49 8.97 -10.23
C LEU A 78 25.49 9.98 -9.64
N THR A 79 24.39 9.53 -9.01
CA THR A 79 23.37 10.43 -8.45
C THR A 79 23.50 10.46 -6.92
N PRO A 80 23.84 11.59 -6.30
CA PRO A 80 23.95 11.69 -4.84
C PRO A 80 22.60 11.51 -4.14
N LEU A 81 22.62 10.89 -2.95
CA LEU A 81 21.45 10.79 -2.07
C LEU A 81 21.24 12.01 -1.18
N CYS A 82 22.13 13.00 -1.25
CA CYS A 82 22.04 14.27 -0.53
C CYS A 82 21.70 15.41 -1.50
N GLY A 83 20.94 16.39 -1.05
CA GLY A 83 20.47 17.49 -1.88
C GLY A 83 19.33 17.09 -2.81
N ALA A 84 19.25 17.71 -3.99
CA ALA A 84 18.15 17.48 -4.94
C ALA A 84 18.05 16.02 -5.42
N GLY A 85 19.17 15.31 -5.51
CA GLY A 85 19.19 13.88 -5.85
C GLY A 85 18.60 12.99 -4.75
N ALA A 86 18.83 13.33 -3.48
CA ALA A 86 18.25 12.61 -2.35
C ALA A 86 16.73 12.76 -2.30
N GLU A 87 16.23 13.95 -2.54
CA GLU A 87 14.79 14.22 -2.61
C GLU A 87 14.14 13.37 -3.72
N ALA A 88 14.68 13.40 -4.92
CA ALA A 88 14.15 12.63 -6.04
C ALA A 88 14.15 11.12 -5.75
N THR A 89 15.22 10.59 -5.16
CA THR A 89 15.30 9.17 -4.77
C THR A 89 14.27 8.83 -3.70
N THR A 90 14.12 9.68 -2.69
CA THR A 90 13.11 9.51 -1.62
C THR A 90 11.70 9.52 -2.20
N VAL A 91 11.38 10.48 -3.05
CA VAL A 91 10.07 10.60 -3.71
C VAL A 91 9.78 9.34 -4.54
N ASN A 92 10.72 8.90 -5.36
CA ASN A 92 10.54 7.71 -6.19
C ASN A 92 10.30 6.45 -5.35
N THR A 93 11.09 6.27 -4.28
CA THR A 93 10.95 5.09 -3.41
C THR A 93 9.62 5.11 -2.64
N LEU A 94 9.23 6.25 -2.07
CA LEU A 94 7.98 6.36 -1.32
C LEU A 94 6.76 6.24 -2.24
N SER A 95 6.86 6.76 -3.47
CA SER A 95 5.83 6.58 -4.51
C SER A 95 5.67 5.10 -4.88
N HIS A 96 6.78 4.39 -5.02
CA HIS A 96 6.78 2.95 -5.27
C HIS A 96 6.17 2.17 -4.10
N ILE A 97 6.56 2.48 -2.86
CA ILE A 97 5.99 1.88 -1.65
C ILE A 97 4.47 2.12 -1.58
N ALA A 98 4.01 3.33 -1.86
CA ALA A 98 2.59 3.65 -1.85
C ALA A 98 1.80 2.80 -2.86
N ARG A 99 2.35 2.60 -4.05
CA ARG A 99 1.78 1.73 -5.07
C ARG A 99 1.82 0.26 -4.64
N LEU A 100 2.92 -0.22 -4.06
CA LEU A 100 3.04 -1.59 -3.56
C LEU A 100 2.06 -1.89 -2.42
N ILE A 101 1.79 -0.94 -1.52
CA ILE A 101 0.75 -1.08 -0.50
C ILE A 101 -0.61 -1.33 -1.17
N TYR A 102 -0.93 -0.59 -2.24
CA TYR A 102 -2.16 -0.77 -2.99
C TYR A 102 -2.19 -2.11 -3.74
N GLU A 103 -1.14 -2.44 -4.49
CA GLU A 103 -1.04 -3.64 -5.33
C GLU A 103 -0.84 -4.93 -4.52
N GLY A 104 -0.14 -4.83 -3.38
CA GLY A 104 0.11 -5.97 -2.49
C GLY A 104 -1.18 -6.59 -1.93
N GLU A 105 -2.22 -5.78 -1.79
CA GLU A 105 -3.54 -6.25 -1.37
C GLU A 105 -4.26 -7.04 -2.47
N ALA A 106 -3.93 -6.83 -3.75
CA ALA A 106 -4.41 -7.63 -4.86
C ALA A 106 -3.58 -8.92 -5.10
N GLY A 107 -2.43 -9.06 -4.47
CA GLY A 107 -1.45 -10.11 -4.71
C GLY A 107 -1.47 -11.27 -3.70
N ALA A 108 -0.33 -11.50 -3.06
CA ALA A 108 -0.07 -12.65 -2.22
C ALA A 108 -1.03 -12.78 -1.03
N ARG A 109 -1.44 -11.68 -0.42
CA ARG A 109 -2.36 -11.66 0.72
C ARG A 109 -3.79 -12.06 0.37
N THR A 110 -4.23 -11.75 -0.83
CA THR A 110 -5.59 -12.06 -1.30
C THR A 110 -5.73 -13.53 -1.71
N ARG A 111 -4.63 -14.18 -2.12
CA ARG A 111 -4.66 -15.56 -2.60
C ARG A 111 -5.28 -16.58 -1.61
N PRO A 112 -4.91 -16.63 -0.33
CA PRO A 112 -5.54 -17.56 0.63
C PRO A 112 -7.04 -17.29 0.80
N LEU A 113 -7.47 -16.04 0.68
CA LEU A 113 -8.86 -15.66 0.80
C LEU A 113 -9.68 -16.03 -0.44
N ILE A 114 -9.07 -15.91 -1.63
CA ILE A 114 -9.65 -16.45 -2.87
C ILE A 114 -9.88 -17.95 -2.72
N GLN A 115 -8.89 -18.71 -2.26
CA GLN A 115 -9.02 -20.15 -2.04
C GLN A 115 -10.13 -20.48 -1.05
N ARG A 116 -10.25 -19.71 0.05
CA ARG A 116 -11.35 -19.87 1.01
C ARG A 116 -12.71 -19.59 0.39
N VAL A 117 -12.85 -18.55 -0.41
CA VAL A 117 -14.10 -18.23 -1.14
C VAL A 117 -14.44 -19.35 -2.12
N GLN A 118 -13.47 -19.83 -2.89
CA GLN A 118 -13.64 -20.93 -3.85
C GLN A 118 -13.94 -22.28 -3.19
N GLY A 119 -13.49 -22.49 -1.94
CA GLY A 119 -13.74 -23.71 -1.16
C GLY A 119 -15.03 -23.67 -0.33
N SER A 120 -15.73 -22.53 -0.27
CA SER A 120 -16.94 -22.39 0.54
C SER A 120 -18.12 -23.15 -0.07
N GLN A 121 -18.43 -24.32 0.47
CA GLN A 121 -19.55 -25.15 -0.02
C GLN A 121 -20.91 -24.44 0.08
N ALA A 122 -21.11 -23.68 1.16
CA ALA A 122 -22.32 -22.87 1.33
C ALA A 122 -22.48 -21.84 0.22
N LEU A 123 -21.37 -21.13 -0.12
CA LEU A 123 -21.38 -20.16 -1.22
C LEU A 123 -21.59 -20.84 -2.57
N LEU A 124 -20.84 -21.89 -2.85
CA LEU A 124 -20.93 -22.60 -4.13
C LEU A 124 -22.32 -23.19 -4.36
N GLY A 125 -22.92 -23.80 -3.33
CA GLY A 125 -24.28 -24.35 -3.38
C GLY A 125 -25.32 -23.27 -3.67
N ALA A 126 -25.25 -22.13 -2.96
CA ALA A 126 -26.16 -21.02 -3.16
C ALA A 126 -26.04 -20.39 -4.57
N VAL A 127 -24.80 -20.25 -5.06
CA VAL A 127 -24.52 -19.70 -6.41
C VAL A 127 -25.01 -20.66 -7.50
N ALA A 128 -24.79 -21.96 -7.33
CA ALA A 128 -25.27 -22.97 -8.29
C ALA A 128 -26.79 -22.95 -8.43
N ARG A 129 -27.51 -22.76 -7.34
CA ARG A 129 -28.98 -22.62 -7.32
C ARG A 129 -29.47 -21.20 -7.66
N ARG A 130 -28.55 -20.24 -7.82
CA ARG A 130 -28.86 -18.83 -8.10
C ARG A 130 -29.75 -18.20 -7.03
N GLU A 131 -29.48 -18.48 -5.76
CA GLU A 131 -30.23 -18.00 -4.60
C GLU A 131 -29.58 -16.73 -4.02
N PRO A 132 -30.11 -15.51 -4.24
CA PRO A 132 -29.46 -14.27 -3.80
C PRO A 132 -29.33 -14.17 -2.28
N GLN A 133 -30.36 -14.56 -1.54
CA GLN A 133 -30.39 -14.47 -0.07
C GLN A 133 -29.41 -15.46 0.56
N ALA A 134 -29.39 -16.72 0.12
CA ALA A 134 -28.46 -17.72 0.59
C ALA A 134 -27.00 -17.33 0.22
N THR A 135 -26.79 -16.78 -0.96
CA THR A 135 -25.49 -16.23 -1.40
C THR A 135 -25.05 -15.10 -0.46
N ARG A 136 -25.97 -14.17 -0.14
CA ARG A 136 -25.70 -13.07 0.81
C ARG A 136 -25.31 -13.56 2.19
N ALA A 137 -26.02 -14.56 2.72
CA ALA A 137 -25.69 -15.16 4.01
C ALA A 137 -24.32 -15.84 4.01
N ALA A 138 -24.01 -16.61 2.96
CA ALA A 138 -22.68 -17.24 2.81
C ALA A 138 -21.57 -16.19 2.70
N ILE A 139 -21.78 -15.09 1.96
CA ILE A 139 -20.83 -13.98 1.90
C ILE A 139 -20.62 -13.35 3.27
N ALA A 140 -21.70 -13.08 4.03
CA ALA A 140 -21.59 -12.47 5.36
C ALA A 140 -20.70 -13.28 6.31
N THR A 141 -20.74 -14.61 6.24
CA THR A 141 -19.85 -15.50 7.00
C THR A 141 -18.38 -15.33 6.56
N LEU A 142 -18.14 -15.16 5.26
CA LEU A 142 -16.80 -15.01 4.72
C LEU A 142 -16.17 -13.65 5.03
N LEU A 143 -16.97 -12.58 5.20
CA LEU A 143 -16.47 -11.25 5.57
C LEU A 143 -15.78 -11.23 6.93
N ASN A 144 -16.11 -12.13 7.85
CA ASN A 144 -15.48 -12.25 9.17
C ASN A 144 -14.00 -12.69 9.10
N HIS A 145 -13.47 -12.93 7.91
CA HIS A 145 -12.12 -13.43 7.67
C HIS A 145 -11.26 -12.45 6.86
N HIS A 146 -11.25 -11.17 7.24
CA HIS A 146 -10.47 -10.11 6.60
C HIS A 146 -10.87 -9.75 5.16
N ILE A 147 -12.02 -10.20 4.70
CA ILE A 147 -12.60 -9.74 3.43
C ILE A 147 -13.47 -8.53 3.75
N VAL A 148 -13.17 -7.36 3.19
CA VAL A 148 -13.96 -6.13 3.42
C VAL A 148 -15.14 -5.98 2.49
N ARG A 149 -15.10 -6.64 1.32
CA ARG A 149 -16.23 -6.73 0.39
C ARG A 149 -16.10 -7.96 -0.48
N LEU A 150 -17.23 -8.61 -0.73
CA LEU A 150 -17.33 -9.73 -1.67
C LEU A 150 -18.59 -9.57 -2.52
N ARG A 151 -18.38 -9.61 -3.82
CA ARG A 151 -19.44 -9.60 -4.85
C ARG A 151 -19.42 -10.92 -5.60
N VAL A 152 -20.59 -11.43 -5.89
CA VAL A 152 -20.77 -12.63 -6.73
C VAL A 152 -21.67 -12.30 -7.92
N SER A 153 -21.23 -12.70 -9.12
CA SER A 153 -21.96 -12.54 -10.36
C SER A 153 -22.09 -13.89 -11.06
N VAL A 154 -23.22 -14.09 -11.76
CA VAL A 154 -23.52 -15.28 -12.55
C VAL A 154 -23.95 -14.84 -13.96
N GLY A 155 -23.27 -15.31 -14.99
CA GLY A 155 -23.55 -14.90 -16.37
C GLY A 155 -23.45 -13.38 -16.58
N GLY A 156 -22.52 -12.72 -15.90
CA GLY A 156 -22.34 -11.27 -15.97
C GLY A 156 -23.35 -10.46 -15.13
N ARG A 157 -24.37 -11.09 -14.56
CA ARG A 157 -25.38 -10.42 -13.72
C ARG A 157 -25.01 -10.54 -12.25
N LEU A 158 -25.20 -9.44 -11.51
CA LEU A 158 -24.99 -9.41 -10.07
C LEU A 158 -25.98 -10.35 -9.37
N LEU A 159 -25.47 -11.30 -8.58
CA LEU A 159 -26.27 -12.16 -7.73
C LEU A 159 -26.33 -11.63 -6.29
N SER A 160 -25.18 -11.25 -5.73
CA SER A 160 -25.11 -10.66 -4.38
C SER A 160 -23.85 -9.80 -4.24
N ASP A 161 -23.93 -8.77 -3.40
CA ASP A 161 -22.84 -7.85 -3.08
C ASP A 161 -22.94 -7.42 -1.61
N VAL A 162 -21.89 -7.68 -0.83
CA VAL A 162 -21.86 -7.39 0.61
C VAL A 162 -20.52 -6.78 0.98
N GLY A 163 -20.53 -5.73 1.76
CA GLY A 163 -19.33 -5.04 2.27
C GLY A 163 -19.45 -3.53 2.20
N GLY A 164 -18.36 -2.85 2.62
CA GLY A 164 -18.28 -1.40 2.69
C GLY A 164 -18.15 -0.72 1.33
N PRO A 165 -18.36 0.59 1.27
CA PRO A 165 -18.02 1.42 0.10
C PRO A 165 -16.50 1.62 0.01
N TYR A 166 -16.04 2.08 -1.16
CA TYR A 166 -14.64 2.49 -1.42
C TYR A 166 -13.59 1.46 -1.00
N VAL A 167 -13.88 0.18 -1.22
CA VAL A 167 -12.86 -0.87 -1.07
C VAL A 167 -11.91 -0.85 -2.26
N LEU A 168 -10.64 -1.17 -2.02
CA LEU A 168 -9.55 -0.97 -2.97
C LEU A 168 -9.02 -2.29 -3.51
N ALA A 169 -8.30 -2.21 -4.63
CA ALA A 169 -7.57 -3.33 -5.23
C ALA A 169 -8.41 -4.62 -5.37
N PRO A 170 -9.58 -4.58 -6.04
CA PRO A 170 -10.44 -5.75 -6.17
C PRO A 170 -9.78 -6.84 -7.03
N VAL A 171 -9.93 -8.08 -6.59
CA VAL A 171 -9.47 -9.28 -7.32
C VAL A 171 -10.67 -10.15 -7.64
N SER A 172 -10.69 -10.68 -8.87
CA SER A 172 -11.76 -11.58 -9.35
C SER A 172 -11.24 -13.00 -9.52
N ALA A 173 -12.06 -13.96 -9.15
CA ALA A 173 -11.78 -15.38 -9.32
C ALA A 173 -13.04 -16.15 -9.74
N PRO A 174 -12.91 -17.19 -10.60
CA PRO A 174 -14.03 -18.04 -10.97
C PRO A 174 -14.48 -18.90 -9.79
N LEU A 175 -15.78 -19.06 -9.62
CA LEU A 175 -16.40 -20.05 -8.76
C LEU A 175 -16.70 -21.31 -9.58
N ARG A 176 -16.24 -22.48 -9.13
CA ARG A 176 -16.33 -23.72 -9.89
C ARG A 176 -16.94 -24.85 -9.07
N VAL A 177 -17.75 -25.67 -9.71
CA VAL A 177 -18.29 -26.92 -9.18
C VAL A 177 -18.09 -28.00 -10.24
N GLY A 178 -17.45 -29.10 -9.88
CA GLY A 178 -17.16 -30.19 -10.82
C GLY A 178 -16.37 -29.74 -12.07
N GLY A 179 -15.43 -28.80 -11.90
CA GLY A 179 -14.64 -28.22 -13.00
C GLY A 179 -15.38 -27.14 -13.83
N ARG A 180 -16.70 -27.04 -13.73
CA ARG A 180 -17.51 -26.07 -14.46
C ARG A 180 -17.59 -24.73 -13.71
N THR A 181 -17.35 -23.62 -14.40
CA THR A 181 -17.54 -22.28 -13.83
C THR A 181 -19.04 -21.97 -13.70
N ILE A 182 -19.46 -21.68 -12.47
CA ILE A 182 -20.86 -21.35 -12.13
C ILE A 182 -21.06 -19.85 -11.85
N GLY A 183 -19.99 -19.11 -11.67
CA GLY A 183 -20.03 -17.67 -11.39
C GLY A 183 -18.65 -17.09 -11.22
N THR A 184 -18.60 -15.81 -10.87
CA THR A 184 -17.36 -15.07 -10.56
C THR A 184 -17.52 -14.40 -9.21
N ALA A 185 -16.54 -14.58 -8.34
CA ALA A 185 -16.36 -13.83 -7.11
C ALA A 185 -15.39 -12.68 -7.36
N THR A 186 -15.74 -11.49 -6.89
CA THR A 186 -14.82 -10.34 -6.84
C THR A 186 -14.74 -9.89 -5.39
N LEU A 187 -13.54 -9.89 -4.82
CA LEU A 187 -13.30 -9.56 -3.42
C LEU A 187 -12.21 -8.51 -3.26
N SER A 188 -12.24 -7.83 -2.12
CA SER A 188 -11.16 -6.97 -1.67
C SER A 188 -10.93 -7.17 -0.18
N ILE A 189 -9.69 -6.94 0.27
CA ILE A 189 -9.26 -7.08 1.66
C ILE A 189 -8.86 -5.74 2.27
N GLN A 190 -8.91 -4.67 1.50
CA GLN A 190 -8.54 -3.33 1.94
C GLN A 190 -9.61 -2.31 1.56
N ASP A 191 -9.97 -1.47 2.52
CA ASP A 191 -10.76 -0.27 2.30
C ASP A 191 -9.87 0.99 2.23
N ASP A 192 -10.48 2.10 1.90
CA ASP A 192 -9.82 3.41 1.85
C ASP A 192 -9.21 3.82 3.19
N GLU A 193 -9.86 3.51 4.32
CA GLU A 193 -9.35 3.80 5.66
C GLU A 193 -8.12 2.94 6.00
N GLY A 194 -8.15 1.67 5.61
CA GLY A 194 -7.01 0.75 5.77
C GLY A 194 -5.81 1.22 4.98
N TYR A 195 -5.99 1.60 3.72
CA TYR A 195 -4.92 2.13 2.90
C TYR A 195 -4.31 3.42 3.48
N LYS A 196 -5.14 4.38 3.86
CA LYS A 196 -4.68 5.62 4.51
C LYS A 196 -3.82 5.34 5.74
N ARG A 197 -4.30 4.46 6.62
CA ARG A 197 -3.56 4.07 7.84
C ARG A 197 -2.23 3.42 7.52
N LEU A 198 -2.20 2.52 6.53
CA LEU A 198 -0.97 1.84 6.13
C LEU A 198 0.03 2.81 5.49
N ALA A 199 -0.41 3.66 4.57
CA ALA A 199 0.42 4.67 3.92
C ALA A 199 1.05 5.63 4.95
N ALA A 200 0.25 6.12 5.90
CA ALA A 200 0.74 7.01 6.96
C ALA A 200 1.72 6.29 7.90
N ARG A 201 1.43 5.06 8.32
CA ARG A 201 2.23 4.32 9.29
C ARG A 201 3.52 3.74 8.73
N LEU A 202 3.50 3.26 7.48
CA LEU A 202 4.64 2.60 6.87
C LEU A 202 5.60 3.58 6.20
N ALA A 203 5.08 4.69 5.68
CA ALA A 203 5.87 5.61 4.87
C ALA A 203 5.67 7.09 5.22
N GLY A 204 4.90 7.40 6.27
CA GLY A 204 4.64 8.80 6.67
C GLY A 204 3.90 9.62 5.63
N LEU A 205 3.13 8.97 4.75
CA LEU A 205 2.47 9.60 3.61
C LEU A 205 1.10 10.14 3.98
N ASP A 206 0.81 11.33 3.47
CA ASP A 206 -0.57 11.80 3.36
C ASP A 206 -1.20 11.31 2.06
N VAL A 207 -2.51 11.04 2.10
CA VAL A 207 -3.22 10.41 0.98
C VAL A 207 -4.48 11.18 0.63
N LEU A 208 -4.68 11.36 -0.67
CA LEU A 208 -5.89 11.93 -1.26
C LEU A 208 -6.44 10.92 -2.27
N MET A 209 -7.74 10.66 -2.23
CA MET A 209 -8.40 9.76 -3.16
C MET A 209 -9.50 10.51 -3.90
N TYR A 210 -9.49 10.39 -5.23
CA TYR A 210 -10.43 11.06 -6.11
C TYR A 210 -11.19 10.07 -6.98
N MET A 211 -12.49 10.30 -7.13
CA MET A 211 -13.31 9.70 -8.18
C MET A 211 -13.69 10.77 -9.19
N GLY A 212 -13.09 10.70 -10.37
CA GLY A 212 -13.10 11.82 -11.29
C GLY A 212 -12.46 13.07 -10.66
N GLN A 213 -13.19 14.16 -10.59
CA GLN A 213 -12.73 15.39 -9.93
C GLN A 213 -13.11 15.47 -8.45
N ARG A 214 -13.97 14.57 -7.96
CA ARG A 214 -14.46 14.61 -6.59
C ARG A 214 -13.45 13.97 -5.64
N LEU A 215 -12.98 14.73 -4.65
CA LEU A 215 -12.23 14.19 -3.51
C LEU A 215 -13.18 13.35 -2.65
N VAL A 216 -12.90 12.05 -2.50
CA VAL A 216 -13.72 11.12 -1.71
C VAL A 216 -13.09 10.83 -0.35
N LYS A 217 -11.75 10.89 -0.26
CA LYS A 217 -11.02 10.73 1.00
C LYS A 217 -9.76 11.57 1.04
N SER A 218 -9.39 12.01 2.25
CA SER A 218 -8.18 12.79 2.50
C SER A 218 -7.65 12.52 3.92
N THR A 219 -6.34 12.53 4.09
CA THR A 219 -5.68 12.56 5.42
C THR A 219 -5.42 13.98 5.90
N ILE A 220 -5.35 14.95 5.00
CA ILE A 220 -5.04 16.35 5.32
C ILE A 220 -6.28 17.24 5.44
N GLY A 221 -7.47 16.65 5.49
CA GLY A 221 -8.74 17.39 5.47
C GLY A 221 -9.16 17.77 4.05
N PHE A 222 -9.87 18.89 3.89
CA PHE A 222 -10.25 19.39 2.56
C PHE A 222 -9.02 19.97 1.88
N ALA A 223 -8.61 19.40 0.77
CA ALA A 223 -7.54 19.97 -0.04
C ALA A 223 -8.07 21.26 -0.72
N PRO A 224 -7.45 22.40 -0.51
CA PRO A 224 -7.81 23.62 -1.22
C PRO A 224 -7.30 23.53 -2.66
N GLY A 225 -8.17 23.68 -3.61
CA GLY A 225 -7.81 23.77 -5.01
C GLY A 225 -7.32 22.46 -5.64
N ALA A 226 -6.73 22.58 -6.81
CA ALA A 226 -6.18 21.46 -7.56
C ALA A 226 -4.84 21.01 -6.98
N VAL A 227 -4.79 19.79 -6.46
CA VAL A 227 -3.52 19.13 -6.12
C VAL A 227 -2.89 18.63 -7.41
N PRO A 228 -1.60 18.93 -7.68
CA PRO A 228 -0.94 18.47 -8.88
C PRO A 228 -0.84 16.94 -8.90
N THR A 229 -0.84 16.33 -10.07
CA THR A 229 -0.64 14.90 -10.24
C THR A 229 0.78 14.45 -9.89
N SER A 230 1.74 15.37 -10.00
CA SER A 230 3.14 15.19 -9.60
C SER A 230 3.80 16.55 -9.36
N GLY A 231 4.89 16.54 -8.57
CA GLY A 231 5.68 17.74 -8.32
C GLY A 231 5.40 18.43 -6.98
N PRO A 232 5.90 19.65 -6.79
CA PRO A 232 5.80 20.36 -5.52
C PRO A 232 4.35 20.75 -5.19
N PHE A 233 4.02 20.63 -3.93
CA PHE A 233 2.73 21.05 -3.39
C PHE A 233 2.91 21.56 -1.96
N SER A 234 2.28 22.69 -1.64
CA SER A 234 2.32 23.26 -0.29
C SER A 234 0.92 23.38 0.27
N TYR A 235 0.75 22.96 1.52
CA TYR A 235 -0.54 23.03 2.21
C TYR A 235 -0.35 23.33 3.70
N ARG A 236 -1.01 24.37 4.20
CA ARG A 236 -0.94 24.79 5.61
C ARG A 236 0.49 24.91 6.14
N GLY A 237 1.39 25.50 5.36
CA GLY A 237 2.79 25.71 5.75
C GLY A 237 3.68 24.46 5.67
N LYS A 238 3.15 23.33 5.21
CA LYS A 238 3.94 22.13 4.96
C LYS A 238 4.22 21.98 3.47
N SER A 239 5.45 21.58 3.15
CA SER A 239 5.87 21.30 1.78
C SER A 239 5.80 19.79 1.50
N TYR A 240 5.33 19.45 0.31
CA TYR A 240 5.16 18.07 -0.14
C TYR A 240 5.65 17.91 -1.58
N ARG A 241 5.95 16.67 -1.96
CA ARG A 241 5.93 16.22 -3.35
C ARG A 241 4.70 15.36 -3.57
N ALA A 242 3.90 15.75 -4.54
CA ALA A 242 2.75 14.95 -4.94
C ALA A 242 3.19 13.85 -5.92
N TYR A 243 2.58 12.68 -5.79
CA TYR A 243 2.68 11.59 -6.74
C TYR A 243 1.31 10.92 -6.88
N THR A 244 0.87 10.73 -8.11
CA THR A 244 -0.47 10.18 -8.38
C THR A 244 -0.38 8.90 -9.20
N PHE A 245 -1.21 7.94 -8.86
CA PHE A 245 -1.39 6.73 -9.65
C PHE A 245 -2.87 6.33 -9.69
N ASP A 246 -3.21 5.58 -10.75
CA ASP A 246 -4.56 5.07 -10.92
C ASP A 246 -4.77 3.81 -10.11
N GLY A 247 -5.96 3.70 -9.53
CA GLY A 247 -6.45 2.57 -8.79
C GLY A 247 -7.89 2.25 -9.15
N ARG A 248 -8.50 1.35 -8.42
CA ARG A 248 -9.92 1.02 -8.54
C ARG A 248 -10.57 0.99 -7.17
N ALA A 249 -11.68 1.67 -7.05
CA ALA A 249 -12.60 1.53 -5.93
C ALA A 249 -13.73 0.57 -6.33
N PHE A 250 -14.07 -0.34 -5.46
CA PHE A 250 -15.06 -1.37 -5.71
C PHE A 250 -16.28 -1.15 -4.78
N PRO A 251 -17.46 -1.08 -5.29
CA PRO A 251 -17.90 -1.21 -6.69
C PRO A 251 -17.83 0.07 -7.52
N SER A 252 -17.34 1.17 -6.95
CA SER A 252 -17.51 2.52 -7.48
C SER A 252 -16.73 2.82 -8.77
N GLY A 253 -15.71 2.03 -9.12
CA GLY A 253 -15.00 2.16 -10.40
C GLY A 253 -13.62 2.81 -10.32
N PRO A 254 -13.19 3.53 -11.37
CA PRO A 254 -11.86 4.14 -11.41
C PRO A 254 -11.62 5.10 -10.26
N LEU A 255 -10.44 5.00 -9.66
CA LEU A 255 -9.98 5.82 -8.55
C LEU A 255 -8.61 6.38 -8.88
N ARG A 256 -8.38 7.64 -8.56
CA ARG A 256 -7.06 8.25 -8.59
C ARG A 256 -6.58 8.44 -7.17
N ILE A 257 -5.40 7.91 -6.86
CA ILE A 257 -4.77 8.01 -5.56
C ILE A 257 -3.58 8.94 -5.68
N THR A 258 -3.61 10.07 -4.96
CA THR A 258 -2.49 10.98 -4.85
C THR A 258 -1.88 10.84 -3.47
N VAL A 259 -0.60 10.49 -3.42
CA VAL A 259 0.18 10.52 -2.18
C VAL A 259 0.97 11.80 -2.09
N LEU A 260 0.97 12.39 -0.92
CA LEU A 260 1.74 13.58 -0.59
C LEU A 260 2.90 13.13 0.29
N ILE A 261 4.08 13.26 -0.25
CA ILE A 261 5.33 12.90 0.40
C ILE A 261 5.84 14.15 1.09
N PRO A 262 5.88 14.20 2.43
CA PRO A 262 6.41 15.35 3.13
C PRO A 262 7.87 15.54 2.75
N ILE A 263 8.23 16.77 2.41
CA ILE A 263 9.64 17.13 2.24
C ILE A 263 10.14 17.52 3.62
N PRO A 264 11.02 16.73 4.19
CA PRO A 264 11.63 17.11 5.43
C PRO A 264 12.57 18.28 5.18
N TYR A 265 12.18 19.43 5.67
CA TYR A 265 13.07 20.49 6.15
C TYR A 265 13.93 21.22 5.09
N SER A 266 13.54 22.41 4.77
CA SER A 266 14.48 23.52 4.60
C SER A 266 14.98 23.94 5.97
#